data_492a772d4fc13353d24c496453d5a7d1
#
_entry.id   492a772d4fc13353d24c496453d5a7d1
#
_cell.length_a   1.000
_cell.length_b   1.000
_cell.length_c   1.000
_cell.angle_alpha   90.00
_cell.angle_beta   90.00
_cell.angle_gamma   90.00
#
_symmetry.space_group_name_H-M   'P 1'
#
loop_
_entity.id
_entity.type
_entity.pdbx_description
1 polymer ?
#
loop_
_entity_poly.entity_id
_entity_poly.type
_entity_poly.pdbx_seq_one_letter_code
_entity_poly.pdbx_strand_id
1 'polypeptide(L)'
;MQLAALLAVALALVGCATSSGGDSWPGPTRPYQGKIHVIPGMIELEDFDEGAEGVAYHDLEPENQEKKEPPYRQTGVDLEWREAASGKFNLGWTRPGEWLIYTVDVKEAGTYRIDMHVACKGPGGTFRLEFNGVDRTGPITVPDTGGWEHLKPFSHAGLKLVAGRQVMKVLMATGGKSGSIGDIDYFKFVKQ
;
A
#
# COMPACT_ATOMS: atom_id res chain seq x y z
N MET A 1 78.33 6.91 18.33
CA MET A 1 77.31 6.07 17.67
C MET A 1 75.95 6.67 17.97
N GLN A 2 75.41 7.46 17.04
CA GLN A 2 74.09 8.04 17.13
C GLN A 2 73.19 7.34 16.16
N LEU A 3 72.12 6.69 16.68
CA LEU A 3 71.05 6.12 15.88
C LEU A 3 70.07 7.23 15.48
N ALA A 4 69.90 7.46 14.20
CA ALA A 4 68.86 8.34 13.68
C ALA A 4 67.58 7.51 13.48
N ALA A 5 66.51 7.88 14.16
CA ALA A 5 65.18 7.33 14.00
C ALA A 5 64.47 8.04 12.84
N LEU A 6 64.16 7.33 11.76
CA LEU A 6 63.30 7.80 10.68
C LEU A 6 61.83 7.67 11.11
N LEU A 7 61.15 8.82 11.17
CA LEU A 7 59.70 8.90 11.38
C LEU A 7 59.01 8.80 10.01
N ALA A 8 58.32 7.71 9.75
CA ALA A 8 57.48 7.56 8.58
C ALA A 8 56.12 8.16 8.84
N VAL A 9 55.77 9.26 8.16
CA VAL A 9 54.43 9.86 8.18
C VAL A 9 53.57 9.13 7.16
N ALA A 10 52.63 8.33 7.64
CA ALA A 10 51.64 7.69 6.79
C ALA A 10 50.53 8.71 6.49
N LEU A 11 50.45 9.17 5.23
CA LEU A 11 49.39 10.02 4.72
C LEU A 11 48.13 9.15 4.47
N ALA A 12 47.15 9.21 5.37
CA ALA A 12 45.85 8.57 5.16
C ALA A 12 45.07 9.34 4.12
N LEU A 13 44.95 8.82 2.90
CA LEU A 13 43.98 9.27 1.91
C LEU A 13 42.58 8.89 2.38
N VAL A 14 41.85 9.87 2.90
CA VAL A 14 40.40 9.73 3.12
C VAL A 14 39.75 9.76 1.73
N GLY A 15 39.53 8.59 1.17
CA GLY A 15 38.73 8.41 -0.02
C GLY A 15 37.28 8.79 0.30
N CYS A 16 36.82 9.90 -0.25
CA CYS A 16 35.41 10.25 -0.25
C CYS A 16 34.69 9.23 -1.14
N ALA A 17 34.15 8.17 -0.56
CA ALA A 17 33.28 7.26 -1.25
C ALA A 17 31.98 8.03 -1.52
N THR A 18 31.80 8.51 -2.75
CA THR A 18 30.50 8.89 -3.26
C THR A 18 29.66 7.63 -3.35
N SER A 19 28.87 7.34 -2.32
CA SER A 19 27.81 6.35 -2.43
C SER A 19 26.81 6.88 -3.47
N SER A 20 26.88 6.36 -4.68
CA SER A 20 25.74 6.36 -5.58
C SER A 20 24.63 5.63 -4.85
N GLY A 21 23.72 6.40 -4.25
CA GLY A 21 22.55 5.87 -3.59
C GLY A 21 21.66 5.19 -4.61
N GLY A 22 21.96 3.94 -4.92
CA GLY A 22 20.97 3.02 -5.43
C GLY A 22 19.92 2.92 -4.34
N ASP A 23 18.68 3.31 -4.65
CA ASP A 23 17.51 3.16 -3.79
C ASP A 23 17.34 1.69 -3.41
N SER A 24 18.10 1.24 -2.40
CA SER A 24 17.89 -0.08 -1.83
C SER A 24 16.61 -0.01 -1.00
N TRP A 25 15.55 -0.54 -1.55
CA TRP A 25 14.29 -0.72 -0.85
C TRP A 25 14.55 -1.56 0.42
N PRO A 26 14.18 -1.09 1.62
CA PRO A 26 14.52 -1.77 2.88
C PRO A 26 13.62 -2.96 3.20
N GLY A 27 12.63 -3.28 2.35
CA GLY A 27 11.62 -4.31 2.62
C GLY A 27 11.78 -5.57 1.76
N PRO A 28 11.12 -6.67 2.15
CA PRO A 28 11.08 -7.92 1.40
C PRO A 28 10.13 -7.86 0.18
N THR A 29 9.37 -6.77 0.01
CA THR A 29 8.47 -6.54 -1.12
C THR A 29 9.11 -5.64 -2.16
N ARG A 30 8.53 -5.58 -3.36
CA ARG A 30 8.91 -4.64 -4.42
C ARG A 30 7.67 -3.90 -4.90
N PRO A 31 7.77 -2.60 -5.22
CA PRO A 31 6.67 -1.89 -5.85
C PRO A 31 6.19 -2.61 -7.10
N TYR A 32 4.88 -2.70 -7.28
CA TYR A 32 4.30 -3.33 -8.48
C TYR A 32 4.87 -2.71 -9.75
N GLN A 33 5.39 -3.54 -10.66
CA GLN A 33 6.08 -3.12 -11.89
C GLN A 33 7.21 -2.09 -11.66
N GLY A 34 7.80 -2.07 -10.47
CA GLY A 34 8.84 -1.10 -10.09
C GLY A 34 8.32 0.32 -9.84
N LYS A 35 7.02 0.55 -9.88
CA LYS A 35 6.38 1.86 -9.74
C LYS A 35 6.05 2.17 -8.29
N ILE A 36 6.80 3.09 -7.68
CA ILE A 36 6.49 3.61 -6.34
C ILE A 36 5.27 4.54 -6.42
N HIS A 37 4.28 4.30 -5.59
CA HIS A 37 3.11 5.16 -5.50
C HIS A 37 3.47 6.50 -4.83
N VAL A 38 2.98 7.61 -5.38
CA VAL A 38 3.27 8.96 -4.88
C VAL A 38 2.07 9.53 -4.13
N ILE A 39 2.31 10.08 -2.94
CA ILE A 39 1.33 10.81 -2.14
C ILE A 39 1.76 12.29 -2.03
N PRO A 40 0.90 13.28 -2.42
CA PRO A 40 -0.47 13.14 -2.91
C PRO A 40 -0.55 12.45 -4.28
N GLY A 41 -1.65 11.73 -4.52
CA GLY A 41 -1.86 10.97 -5.74
C GLY A 41 -2.88 9.85 -5.56
N MET A 42 -3.10 9.07 -6.61
CA MET A 42 -4.01 7.94 -6.63
C MET A 42 -3.23 6.62 -6.59
N ILE A 43 -3.74 5.68 -5.82
CA ILE A 43 -3.24 4.31 -5.66
C ILE A 43 -4.39 3.38 -5.97
N GLU A 44 -4.27 2.61 -7.04
CA GLU A 44 -5.18 1.53 -7.37
C GLU A 44 -4.93 0.35 -6.43
N LEU A 45 -6.00 -0.28 -5.93
CA LEU A 45 -5.83 -1.33 -4.92
C LEU A 45 -5.27 -2.63 -5.51
N GLU A 46 -5.48 -2.86 -6.80
CA GLU A 46 -4.88 -3.99 -7.52
C GLU A 46 -3.36 -3.87 -7.72
N ASP A 47 -2.80 -2.66 -7.58
CA ASP A 47 -1.37 -2.36 -7.74
C ASP A 47 -0.55 -2.52 -6.44
N PHE A 48 -0.94 -3.47 -5.57
CA PHE A 48 -0.16 -3.78 -4.38
C PHE A 48 1.23 -4.34 -4.72
N ASP A 49 2.17 -4.23 -3.80
CA ASP A 49 3.56 -4.64 -3.99
C ASP A 49 3.69 -6.10 -4.46
N GLU A 50 4.77 -6.41 -5.15
CA GLU A 50 5.18 -7.77 -5.52
C GLU A 50 5.85 -8.46 -4.33
N GLY A 51 5.53 -9.72 -4.12
CA GLY A 51 6.08 -10.56 -3.06
C GLY A 51 5.21 -11.79 -2.83
N ALA A 52 5.66 -12.66 -1.94
CA ALA A 52 4.92 -13.86 -1.59
C ALA A 52 3.75 -13.55 -0.64
N GLU A 53 2.82 -14.52 -0.54
CA GLU A 53 1.81 -14.61 0.53
C GLU A 53 2.51 -14.50 1.90
N GLY A 54 1.91 -13.72 2.82
CA GLY A 54 2.48 -13.40 4.13
C GLY A 54 3.59 -12.36 4.11
N VAL A 55 3.99 -11.85 2.94
CA VAL A 55 5.05 -10.85 2.76
C VAL A 55 4.53 -9.56 2.11
N ALA A 56 3.93 -9.63 0.93
CA ALA A 56 3.34 -8.48 0.22
C ALA A 56 1.82 -8.39 0.41
N TYR A 57 1.20 -9.49 0.69
CA TYR A 57 -0.23 -9.60 0.93
C TYR A 57 -0.53 -10.79 1.84
N HIS A 58 -1.74 -10.83 2.35
CA HIS A 58 -2.33 -12.00 3.00
C HIS A 58 -3.78 -12.10 2.57
N ASP A 59 -4.11 -13.26 2.01
CA ASP A 59 -5.46 -13.61 1.60
C ASP A 59 -5.86 -14.92 2.29
N LEU A 60 -7.12 -15.03 2.69
CA LEU A 60 -7.61 -16.22 3.39
C LEU A 60 -7.87 -17.39 2.45
N GLU A 61 -8.08 -17.12 1.17
CA GLU A 61 -8.22 -18.09 0.13
C GLU A 61 -6.94 -18.17 -0.73
N PRO A 62 -6.52 -19.38 -1.14
CA PRO A 62 -5.30 -19.53 -1.96
C PRO A 62 -5.50 -19.13 -3.43
N GLU A 63 -6.76 -18.99 -3.87
CA GLU A 63 -7.11 -18.71 -5.26
C GLU A 63 -8.04 -17.50 -5.35
N ASN A 64 -7.75 -16.61 -6.30
CA ASN A 64 -8.62 -15.49 -6.65
C ASN A 64 -10.04 -15.99 -7.01
N GLN A 65 -11.07 -15.46 -6.37
CA GLN A 65 -12.49 -15.82 -6.60
C GLN A 65 -12.99 -15.30 -7.94
N GLU A 66 -12.38 -14.26 -8.53
CA GLU A 66 -12.67 -13.80 -9.87
C GLU A 66 -12.26 -14.87 -10.90
N LYS A 67 -13.16 -15.15 -11.83
CA LYS A 67 -12.96 -16.16 -12.89
C LYS A 67 -12.68 -15.56 -14.26
N LYS A 68 -12.53 -14.25 -14.35
CA LYS A 68 -12.20 -13.58 -15.61
C LYS A 68 -10.75 -13.84 -16.01
N GLU A 69 -10.56 -14.25 -17.25
CA GLU A 69 -9.25 -14.50 -17.83
C GLU A 69 -8.88 -13.43 -18.88
N PRO A 70 -7.62 -13.00 -18.94
CA PRO A 70 -6.56 -13.30 -17.97
C PRO A 70 -6.78 -12.54 -16.65
N PRO A 71 -6.32 -13.09 -15.50
CA PRO A 71 -6.37 -12.39 -14.23
C PRO A 71 -5.41 -11.20 -14.24
N TYR A 72 -5.73 -10.16 -13.49
CA TYR A 72 -4.84 -8.98 -13.36
C TYR A 72 -3.49 -9.35 -12.73
N ARG A 73 -3.52 -10.18 -11.69
CA ARG A 73 -2.34 -10.67 -10.96
C ARG A 73 -2.37 -12.19 -10.85
N GLN A 74 -1.19 -12.79 -10.78
CA GLN A 74 -1.02 -14.23 -10.51
C GLN A 74 -0.84 -14.47 -9.00
N THR A 75 -1.85 -14.06 -8.20
CA THR A 75 -1.87 -14.20 -6.73
C THR A 75 -3.24 -14.70 -6.28
N GLY A 76 -3.37 -15.09 -5.00
CA GLY A 76 -4.66 -15.45 -4.40
C GLY A 76 -5.56 -14.25 -4.15
N VAL A 77 -5.02 -13.04 -4.11
CA VAL A 77 -5.80 -11.82 -3.83
C VAL A 77 -6.96 -11.67 -4.81
N ASP A 78 -8.13 -11.40 -4.26
CA ASP A 78 -9.39 -11.28 -4.98
C ASP A 78 -9.50 -9.96 -5.72
N LEU A 79 -9.06 -9.95 -6.98
CA LEU A 79 -9.13 -8.81 -7.89
C LEU A 79 -10.25 -9.02 -8.90
N GLU A 80 -11.34 -8.30 -8.70
CA GLU A 80 -12.54 -8.40 -9.51
C GLU A 80 -12.49 -7.48 -10.74
N TRP A 81 -12.82 -8.03 -11.92
CA TRP A 81 -13.01 -7.19 -13.10
C TRP A 81 -14.32 -6.43 -13.03
N ARG A 82 -14.27 -5.11 -13.20
CA ARG A 82 -15.45 -4.26 -13.15
C ARG A 82 -15.33 -3.09 -14.11
N GLU A 83 -16.28 -2.98 -15.03
CA GLU A 83 -16.29 -1.93 -16.06
C GLU A 83 -16.25 -0.51 -15.47
N ALA A 84 -16.89 -0.29 -14.31
CA ALA A 84 -16.97 1.01 -13.64
C ALA A 84 -15.76 1.35 -12.76
N ALA A 85 -14.86 0.37 -12.49
CA ALA A 85 -13.66 0.60 -11.70
C ALA A 85 -12.61 1.37 -12.50
N SER A 86 -11.78 2.15 -11.82
CA SER A 86 -10.54 2.68 -12.35
C SER A 86 -9.63 1.50 -12.72
N GLY A 87 -8.87 1.58 -13.80
CA GLY A 87 -8.07 0.41 -14.22
C GLY A 87 -8.84 -0.84 -14.62
N LYS A 88 -10.18 -0.87 -14.46
CA LYS A 88 -11.07 -2.02 -14.71
C LYS A 88 -10.99 -3.15 -13.69
N PHE A 89 -10.27 -2.97 -12.60
CA PHE A 89 -10.20 -3.92 -11.51
C PHE A 89 -10.43 -3.22 -10.18
N ASN A 90 -10.90 -3.95 -9.19
CA ASN A 90 -11.00 -3.52 -7.80
C ASN A 90 -10.70 -4.70 -6.88
N LEU A 91 -10.34 -4.40 -5.65
CA LEU A 91 -10.26 -5.39 -4.59
C LEU A 91 -11.68 -5.80 -4.19
N GLY A 92 -12.02 -7.08 -4.29
CA GLY A 92 -13.32 -7.65 -3.95
C GLY A 92 -13.22 -8.79 -2.92
N TRP A 93 -14.34 -9.41 -2.58
CA TRP A 93 -14.47 -10.54 -1.62
C TRP A 93 -13.70 -10.37 -0.30
N THR A 94 -13.30 -9.16 0.04
CA THR A 94 -12.45 -8.81 1.19
C THR A 94 -12.97 -9.37 2.52
N ARG A 95 -12.10 -9.94 3.35
CA ARG A 95 -12.44 -10.51 4.66
C ARG A 95 -11.57 -10.00 5.80
N PRO A 96 -12.07 -10.06 7.05
CA PRO A 96 -11.27 -9.68 8.22
C PRO A 96 -9.99 -10.51 8.34
N GLY A 97 -8.86 -9.85 8.55
CA GLY A 97 -7.54 -10.46 8.66
C GLY A 97 -6.69 -10.33 7.41
N GLU A 98 -7.29 -10.14 6.23
CA GLU A 98 -6.56 -9.91 4.98
C GLU A 98 -5.86 -8.56 4.97
N TRP A 99 -4.78 -8.48 4.20
CA TRP A 99 -4.03 -7.23 4.06
C TRP A 99 -3.18 -7.18 2.79
N LEU A 100 -2.92 -5.95 2.34
CA LEU A 100 -2.08 -5.63 1.19
C LEU A 100 -1.02 -4.59 1.57
N ILE A 101 0.17 -4.70 0.97
CA ILE A 101 1.29 -3.79 1.15
C ILE A 101 1.48 -2.94 -0.09
N TYR A 102 1.77 -1.67 0.11
CA TYR A 102 2.11 -0.69 -0.94
C TYR A 102 3.34 0.10 -0.55
N THR A 103 4.29 0.18 -1.46
CA THR A 103 5.41 1.10 -1.35
C THR A 103 4.99 2.49 -1.78
N VAL A 104 5.04 3.45 -0.87
CA VAL A 104 4.63 4.84 -1.12
C VAL A 104 5.75 5.84 -0.88
N ASP A 105 5.74 6.95 -1.62
CA ASP A 105 6.61 8.10 -1.42
C ASP A 105 5.74 9.34 -1.11
N VAL A 106 5.70 9.72 0.16
CA VAL A 106 4.98 10.91 0.63
C VAL A 106 5.85 12.14 0.38
N LYS A 107 5.46 12.96 -0.60
CA LYS A 107 6.27 14.12 -1.03
C LYS A 107 6.38 15.20 0.03
N GLU A 108 5.33 15.38 0.82
CA GLU A 108 5.27 16.44 1.83
C GLU A 108 4.58 15.93 3.10
N ALA A 109 5.14 16.26 4.26
CA ALA A 109 4.44 16.05 5.53
C ALA A 109 3.17 16.91 5.60
N GLY A 110 2.14 16.41 6.25
CA GLY A 110 0.90 17.18 6.39
C GLY A 110 -0.31 16.34 6.74
N THR A 111 -1.48 16.99 6.68
CA THR A 111 -2.78 16.34 6.82
C THR A 111 -3.36 16.05 5.44
N TYR A 112 -3.93 14.87 5.30
CA TYR A 112 -4.49 14.39 4.05
C TYR A 112 -5.94 13.95 4.23
N ARG A 113 -6.72 14.09 3.16
CA ARG A 113 -7.99 13.41 2.96
C ARG A 113 -7.74 12.26 1.99
N ILE A 114 -8.38 11.13 2.23
CA ILE A 114 -8.42 10.00 1.32
C ILE A 114 -9.79 9.99 0.66
N ASP A 115 -9.84 10.20 -0.65
CA ASP A 115 -11.03 9.98 -1.46
C ASP A 115 -10.96 8.56 -2.02
N MET A 116 -12.02 7.80 -1.86
CA MET A 116 -12.10 6.38 -2.19
C MET A 116 -13.30 6.12 -3.08
N HIS A 117 -13.23 5.03 -3.83
CA HIS A 117 -14.35 4.50 -4.58
C HIS A 117 -14.64 3.11 -4.05
N VAL A 118 -15.83 2.90 -3.49
CA VAL A 118 -16.17 1.69 -2.74
C VAL A 118 -17.54 1.16 -3.12
N ALA A 119 -17.74 -0.17 -3.01
CA ALA A 119 -19.05 -0.79 -3.13
C ALA A 119 -19.32 -1.76 -1.98
N CYS A 120 -20.58 -1.80 -1.53
CA CYS A 120 -21.04 -2.78 -0.56
C CYS A 120 -22.57 -2.92 -0.61
N LYS A 121 -23.05 -4.16 -0.48
CA LYS A 121 -24.47 -4.46 -0.33
C LYS A 121 -24.84 -4.59 1.13
N GLY A 122 -25.41 -3.54 1.68
CA GLY A 122 -25.69 -3.38 3.10
C GLY A 122 -24.52 -2.73 3.86
N PRO A 123 -24.60 -2.56 5.18
CA PRO A 123 -23.51 -2.02 5.97
C PRO A 123 -22.25 -2.84 5.83
N GLY A 124 -21.19 -2.22 5.35
CA GLY A 124 -19.88 -2.83 5.16
C GLY A 124 -19.11 -2.99 6.47
N GLY A 125 -17.93 -3.59 6.36
CA GLY A 125 -16.99 -3.75 7.45
C GLY A 125 -16.07 -2.54 7.61
N THR A 126 -14.98 -2.75 8.32
CA THR A 126 -13.95 -1.73 8.52
C THR A 126 -12.60 -2.20 8.03
N PHE A 127 -11.83 -1.27 7.50
CA PHE A 127 -10.40 -1.41 7.26
C PHE A 127 -9.64 -0.26 7.90
N ARG A 128 -8.32 -0.36 7.95
CA ARG A 128 -7.44 0.73 8.40
C ARG A 128 -6.18 0.79 7.57
N LEU A 129 -5.54 1.97 7.56
CA LEU A 129 -4.26 2.17 6.92
C LEU A 129 -3.16 2.32 7.97
N GLU A 130 -2.15 1.47 7.86
CA GLU A 130 -0.94 1.57 8.64
C GLU A 130 0.19 2.11 7.75
N PHE A 131 1.00 3.03 8.29
CA PHE A 131 2.20 3.52 7.63
C PHE A 131 3.41 3.21 8.50
N ASN A 132 4.34 2.42 7.95
CA ASN A 132 5.48 1.86 8.69
C ASN A 132 5.05 1.14 9.98
N GLY A 133 3.96 0.35 9.92
CA GLY A 133 3.42 -0.42 11.04
C GLY A 133 2.64 0.39 12.07
N VAL A 134 2.39 1.68 11.84
CA VAL A 134 1.60 2.54 12.74
C VAL A 134 0.25 2.81 12.12
N ASP A 135 -0.84 2.44 12.81
CA ASP A 135 -2.21 2.80 12.42
C ASP A 135 -2.35 4.34 12.39
N ARG A 136 -2.69 4.89 11.23
CA ARG A 136 -2.82 6.33 11.00
C ARG A 136 -4.24 6.80 10.80
N THR A 137 -5.17 5.89 10.56
CA THR A 137 -6.57 6.25 10.26
C THR A 137 -7.55 5.84 11.35
N GLY A 138 -7.21 4.83 12.16
CA GLY A 138 -8.22 4.09 12.89
C GLY A 138 -9.15 3.33 11.92
N PRO A 139 -10.27 2.78 12.42
CA PRO A 139 -11.21 2.04 11.59
C PRO A 139 -11.99 2.95 10.64
N ILE A 140 -11.91 2.68 9.34
CA ILE A 140 -12.71 3.30 8.28
C ILE A 140 -13.83 2.32 7.93
N THR A 141 -15.10 2.72 8.12
CA THR A 141 -16.27 1.88 7.82
C THR A 141 -16.71 2.09 6.38
N VAL A 142 -16.81 1.01 5.60
CA VAL A 142 -17.36 1.07 4.24
C VAL A 142 -18.89 1.27 4.31
N PRO A 143 -19.43 2.32 3.67
CA PRO A 143 -20.87 2.58 3.70
C PRO A 143 -21.65 1.57 2.83
N ASP A 144 -22.94 1.43 3.11
CA ASP A 144 -23.87 0.76 2.20
C ASP A 144 -24.02 1.60 0.91
N THR A 145 -23.62 1.05 -0.23
CA THR A 145 -23.78 1.70 -1.54
C THR A 145 -25.01 1.21 -2.29
N GLY A 146 -25.74 0.23 -1.74
CA GLY A 146 -26.94 -0.34 -2.32
C GLY A 146 -26.68 -1.57 -3.22
N GLY A 147 -25.44 -2.00 -3.37
CA GLY A 147 -25.09 -3.18 -4.18
C GLY A 147 -23.60 -3.27 -4.46
N TRP A 148 -23.13 -4.48 -4.73
CA TRP A 148 -21.74 -4.74 -5.10
C TRP A 148 -21.33 -4.07 -6.42
N GLU A 149 -22.30 -3.88 -7.34
CA GLU A 149 -22.08 -3.19 -8.63
C GLU A 149 -22.09 -1.67 -8.53
N HIS A 150 -22.36 -1.12 -7.34
CA HIS A 150 -22.57 0.31 -7.16
C HIS A 150 -21.36 0.97 -6.49
N LEU A 151 -20.25 1.08 -7.23
CA LEU A 151 -19.12 1.88 -6.80
C LEU A 151 -19.54 3.34 -6.55
N LYS A 152 -19.30 3.85 -5.36
CA LYS A 152 -19.62 5.23 -4.96
C LYS A 152 -18.44 5.91 -4.29
N PRO A 153 -18.32 7.25 -4.48
CA PRO A 153 -17.30 8.02 -3.80
C PRO A 153 -17.57 8.06 -2.29
N PHE A 154 -16.49 7.90 -1.53
CA PHE A 154 -16.47 8.02 -0.08
C PHE A 154 -15.17 8.69 0.35
N SER A 155 -15.16 9.43 1.46
CA SER A 155 -13.94 10.15 1.89
C SER A 155 -13.70 9.98 3.37
N HIS A 156 -12.42 9.89 3.74
CA HIS A 156 -11.93 9.92 5.12
C HIS A 156 -10.89 11.04 5.27
N ALA A 157 -11.07 11.92 6.25
CA ALA A 157 -10.18 13.07 6.45
C ALA A 157 -9.34 12.94 7.71
N GLY A 158 -8.31 13.80 7.83
CA GLY A 158 -7.51 13.93 9.05
C GLY A 158 -6.32 12.98 9.13
N LEU A 159 -5.97 12.28 8.06
CA LEU A 159 -4.78 11.43 8.00
C LEU A 159 -3.51 12.27 8.07
N LYS A 160 -2.69 12.07 9.10
CA LYS A 160 -1.40 12.77 9.26
C LYS A 160 -0.26 11.88 8.78
N LEU A 161 0.48 12.37 7.77
CA LEU A 161 1.65 11.68 7.21
C LEU A 161 2.92 12.52 7.37
N VAL A 162 4.05 11.84 7.53
CA VAL A 162 5.39 12.43 7.41
C VAL A 162 5.89 12.26 5.97
N ALA A 163 6.80 13.13 5.53
CA ALA A 163 7.41 13.01 4.20
C ALA A 163 8.39 11.84 4.14
N GLY A 164 8.61 11.35 2.91
CA GLY A 164 9.55 10.29 2.60
C GLY A 164 8.90 8.96 2.23
N ARG A 165 9.76 8.00 1.95
CA ARG A 165 9.35 6.65 1.56
C ARG A 165 8.82 5.88 2.76
N GLN A 166 7.67 5.23 2.58
CA GLN A 166 6.98 4.48 3.62
C GLN A 166 6.37 3.20 3.05
N VAL A 167 6.11 2.27 3.93
CA VAL A 167 5.29 1.09 3.65
C VAL A 167 3.88 1.39 4.14
N MET A 168 2.92 1.45 3.23
CA MET A 168 1.50 1.51 3.56
C MET A 168 0.93 0.10 3.57
N LYS A 169 0.22 -0.25 4.63
CA LYS A 169 -0.54 -1.50 4.74
C LYS A 169 -2.03 -1.18 4.82
N VAL A 170 -2.80 -1.79 3.94
CA VAL A 170 -4.27 -1.83 4.03
C VAL A 170 -4.65 -3.09 4.77
N LEU A 171 -5.22 -2.96 5.96
CA LEU A 171 -5.63 -4.08 6.79
C LEU A 171 -7.15 -4.15 6.91
N MET A 172 -7.74 -5.24 6.45
CA MET A 172 -9.15 -5.57 6.60
C MET A 172 -9.42 -5.97 8.04
N ALA A 173 -10.18 -5.14 8.80
CA ALA A 173 -10.24 -5.25 10.26
C ALA A 173 -11.47 -6.02 10.76
N THR A 174 -12.68 -5.63 10.36
CA THR A 174 -13.91 -6.28 10.80
C THR A 174 -14.88 -6.44 9.63
N GLY A 175 -15.57 -7.58 9.56
CA GLY A 175 -16.58 -7.80 8.54
C GLY A 175 -17.87 -7.00 8.78
N GLY A 176 -18.53 -6.61 7.70
CA GLY A 176 -19.84 -6.01 7.71
C GLY A 176 -20.96 -7.05 7.80
N LYS A 177 -22.17 -6.64 7.44
CA LYS A 177 -23.38 -7.51 7.49
C LYS A 177 -23.23 -8.77 6.63
N SER A 178 -22.53 -8.70 5.52
CA SER A 178 -22.25 -9.84 4.63
C SER A 178 -21.08 -10.72 5.08
N GLY A 179 -20.31 -10.28 6.07
CA GLY A 179 -19.01 -10.85 6.44
C GLY A 179 -17.83 -10.21 5.69
N SER A 180 -18.05 -9.60 4.54
CA SER A 180 -17.05 -8.83 3.79
C SER A 180 -16.85 -7.44 4.36
N ILE A 181 -15.70 -6.82 4.08
CA ILE A 181 -15.46 -5.40 4.36
C ILE A 181 -16.19 -4.53 3.33
N GLY A 182 -16.12 -4.87 2.08
CA GLY A 182 -16.60 -4.15 0.91
C GLY A 182 -15.58 -4.21 -0.21
N ASP A 183 -15.99 -3.86 -1.42
CA ASP A 183 -15.10 -3.72 -2.56
C ASP A 183 -14.47 -2.35 -2.55
N ILE A 184 -13.18 -2.27 -2.87
CA ILE A 184 -12.43 -1.02 -2.86
C ILE A 184 -11.64 -0.92 -4.17
N ASP A 185 -11.89 0.17 -4.91
CA ASP A 185 -11.29 0.44 -6.20
C ASP A 185 -9.92 1.13 -6.01
N TYR A 186 -9.91 2.36 -5.50
CA TYR A 186 -8.69 3.14 -5.31
C TYR A 186 -8.72 3.98 -4.03
N PHE A 187 -7.52 4.44 -3.63
CA PHE A 187 -7.33 5.55 -2.68
C PHE A 187 -6.69 6.74 -3.39
N LYS A 188 -7.34 7.90 -3.34
CA LYS A 188 -6.78 9.16 -3.81
C LYS A 188 -6.45 10.06 -2.61
N PHE A 189 -5.17 10.25 -2.36
CA PHE A 189 -4.67 11.10 -1.27
C PHE A 189 -4.62 12.55 -1.73
N VAL A 190 -5.33 13.42 -1.02
CA VAL A 190 -5.41 14.85 -1.29
C VAL A 190 -4.91 15.61 -0.08
N LYS A 191 -3.84 16.40 -0.23
CA LYS A 191 -3.30 17.24 0.84
C LYS A 191 -4.30 18.34 1.20
N GLN A 192 -4.50 18.57 2.50
CA GLN A 192 -5.37 19.61 3.06
C GLN A 192 -4.57 20.83 3.53
#